data_e28f33683eac0c10d1abbf387e08bad4
#
_entry.id   e28f33683eac0c10d1abbf387e08bad4
#
_cell.length_a   1.000
_cell.length_b   1.000
_cell.length_c   1.000
_cell.angle_alpha   90.00
_cell.angle_beta   90.00
_cell.angle_gamma   90.00
#
_symmetry.space_group_name_H-M   'P 1'
#
loop_
_entity.id
_entity.type
_entity.pdbx_description
1 polymer ?
#
loop_
_entity_poly.entity_id
_entity_poly.type
_entity_poly.pdbx_seq_one_letter_code
_entity_poly.pdbx_strand_id
1 'polypeptide(L)'
;MRGFTAASRQVGEVFDLSSHAAVIKMMMLRFGRSPSDMFERVQATESGHNVTMKDGFEVTVSRQELQRTAEASRFIGADTQMINDAHFMLAAFAKRKAAEGNVQFDAALSSTLRGESTYNALKGMGLIGFLRVAPPDALGAPDRVGVTSTFNYSSALVVDGFKHGNGEQAPIVKDYGYQLAANIPVEPDARPARFPAAPISVKPADIWRGVYQGEEGNCVTVSAIKAAMMKYGQNPLGIFKHVTEAPSGYTITMRDGCTVRLTHDELKAARRAANFFGTDKGLIDDAVFLYAASAKRAQLENHEFRAGAGFDVALQTLNDGEVPGDALRRLGLYAFTRKSSVQELASGVPGTLANFEHSVLVVGGAFDDYGTPRDLNGSRWMHKRGRALKLV
;
A
#
# COMPACT_ATOMS: atom_id res chain seq x y z
N MET A 1 -3.27 -19.16 21.46
CA MET A 1 -2.58 -18.93 20.18
C MET A 1 -1.49 -19.95 19.85
N ARG A 2 -1.62 -21.16 20.38
CA ARG A 2 -0.68 -22.26 20.14
C ARG A 2 -1.11 -23.14 18.94
N GLY A 3 -2.05 -22.70 18.10
CA GLY A 3 -2.65 -23.54 17.07
C GLY A 3 -1.68 -24.02 16.01
N PHE A 4 -0.73 -23.21 15.58
CA PHE A 4 0.34 -23.59 14.67
C PHE A 4 1.61 -22.76 14.86
N THR A 5 2.73 -23.23 14.34
CA THR A 5 4.00 -22.50 14.23
C THR A 5 4.75 -22.94 12.98
N ALA A 6 5.71 -22.14 12.52
CA ALA A 6 6.67 -22.61 11.54
C ALA A 6 7.60 -23.64 12.19
N ALA A 7 7.98 -24.70 11.46
CA ALA A 7 9.00 -25.60 11.92
C ALA A 7 10.33 -24.87 12.11
N SER A 8 11.11 -25.31 13.09
CA SER A 8 12.45 -24.77 13.34
C SER A 8 13.37 -25.09 12.14
N ARG A 9 14.26 -24.16 11.85
CA ARG A 9 15.31 -24.32 10.85
C ARG A 9 16.26 -25.47 11.26
N GLN A 10 16.55 -26.36 10.33
CA GLN A 10 17.59 -27.37 10.53
C GLN A 10 18.97 -26.79 10.22
N VAL A 11 20.02 -27.36 10.83
CA VAL A 11 21.40 -26.92 10.59
C VAL A 11 21.75 -27.12 9.11
N GLY A 12 22.20 -26.06 8.44
CA GLY A 12 22.56 -26.07 7.02
C GLY A 12 21.41 -25.76 6.05
N GLU A 13 20.16 -25.65 6.52
CA GLU A 13 19.03 -25.24 5.68
C GLU A 13 18.85 -23.73 5.60
N VAL A 14 18.44 -23.24 4.42
CA VAL A 14 17.92 -21.88 4.25
C VAL A 14 16.39 -21.97 4.21
N PHE A 15 15.78 -22.11 5.37
CA PHE A 15 14.33 -22.19 5.54
C PHE A 15 13.91 -21.33 6.74
N ASP A 16 13.00 -20.38 6.53
CA ASP A 16 12.43 -19.58 7.61
C ASP A 16 11.04 -19.04 7.22
N LEU A 17 10.01 -19.51 7.92
CA LEU A 17 8.64 -19.00 7.79
C LEU A 17 8.15 -18.28 9.05
N SER A 18 9.03 -17.92 9.98
CA SER A 18 8.65 -17.27 11.23
C SER A 18 7.89 -15.96 10.99
N SER A 19 8.36 -15.12 10.06
CA SER A 19 7.70 -13.87 9.70
C SER A 19 6.31 -14.10 9.11
N HIS A 20 6.16 -15.07 8.22
CA HIS A 20 4.86 -15.42 7.66
C HIS A 20 3.91 -15.98 8.72
N ALA A 21 4.37 -16.89 9.56
CA ALA A 21 3.56 -17.44 10.65
C ALA A 21 3.10 -16.37 11.64
N ALA A 22 4.00 -15.44 12.02
CA ALA A 22 3.67 -14.33 12.90
C ALA A 22 2.64 -13.38 12.29
N VAL A 23 2.81 -13.01 11.01
CA VAL A 23 1.90 -12.12 10.28
C VAL A 23 0.54 -12.79 10.08
N ILE A 24 0.48 -14.06 9.66
CA ILE A 24 -0.78 -14.80 9.49
C ILE A 24 -1.54 -14.87 10.82
N LYS A 25 -0.87 -15.19 11.92
CA LYS A 25 -1.50 -15.19 13.25
C LYS A 25 -2.01 -13.81 13.66
N MET A 26 -1.26 -12.75 13.37
CA MET A 26 -1.72 -11.38 13.60
C MET A 26 -2.98 -11.06 12.78
N MET A 27 -3.04 -11.50 11.52
CA MET A 27 -4.23 -11.35 10.68
C MET A 27 -5.43 -12.11 11.24
N MET A 28 -5.23 -13.35 11.70
CA MET A 28 -6.27 -14.16 12.34
C MET A 28 -6.84 -13.47 13.58
N LEU A 29 -5.98 -12.84 14.38
CA LEU A 29 -6.41 -12.08 15.56
C LEU A 29 -7.17 -10.80 15.21
N ARG A 30 -6.77 -10.14 14.15
CA ARG A 30 -7.29 -8.82 13.79
C ARG A 30 -8.57 -8.89 12.99
N PHE A 31 -8.69 -9.85 12.07
CA PHE A 31 -9.75 -9.89 11.06
C PHE A 31 -10.69 -11.09 11.21
N GLY A 32 -10.26 -12.16 11.87
CA GLY A 32 -10.97 -13.43 11.95
C GLY A 32 -10.13 -14.59 11.47
N ARG A 33 -10.56 -15.82 11.77
CA ARG A 33 -9.72 -17.01 11.60
C ARG A 33 -9.67 -17.56 10.17
N SER A 34 -10.72 -17.35 9.40
CA SER A 34 -10.80 -17.93 8.04
C SER A 34 -10.10 -17.05 7.01
N PRO A 35 -9.61 -17.60 5.89
CA PRO A 35 -9.11 -16.80 4.77
C PRO A 35 -10.09 -15.74 4.25
N SER A 36 -11.40 -16.04 4.28
CA SER A 36 -12.44 -15.08 3.88
C SER A 36 -12.58 -13.89 4.83
N ASP A 37 -12.13 -13.99 6.07
CA ASP A 37 -12.07 -12.85 7.01
C ASP A 37 -10.79 -12.03 6.79
N MET A 38 -9.68 -12.75 6.52
CA MET A 38 -8.35 -12.16 6.39
C MET A 38 -8.13 -11.45 5.05
N PHE A 39 -8.77 -11.90 3.97
CA PHE A 39 -8.78 -11.22 2.67
C PHE A 39 -10.03 -10.36 2.48
N GLU A 40 -10.05 -9.50 1.49
CA GLU A 40 -11.23 -8.71 1.12
C GLU A 40 -12.31 -9.62 0.51
N ARG A 41 -11.88 -10.58 -0.32
CA ARG A 41 -12.76 -11.54 -0.97
C ARG A 41 -12.02 -12.82 -1.32
N VAL A 42 -12.65 -13.97 -1.08
CA VAL A 42 -12.21 -15.28 -1.54
C VAL A 42 -13.38 -15.95 -2.26
N GLN A 43 -13.18 -16.30 -3.52
CA GLN A 43 -14.19 -16.97 -4.34
C GLN A 43 -13.65 -18.28 -4.87
N ALA A 44 -14.36 -19.39 -4.57
CA ALA A 44 -14.04 -20.69 -5.16
C ALA A 44 -14.31 -20.69 -6.67
N THR A 45 -13.46 -21.36 -7.43
CA THR A 45 -13.58 -21.63 -8.86
C THR A 45 -13.41 -23.12 -9.12
N GLU A 46 -13.68 -23.56 -10.36
CA GLU A 46 -13.46 -24.97 -10.73
C GLU A 46 -12.01 -25.43 -10.53
N SER A 47 -11.03 -24.54 -10.77
CA SER A 47 -9.60 -24.87 -10.71
C SER A 47 -8.90 -24.45 -9.42
N GLY A 48 -9.57 -23.68 -8.54
CA GLY A 48 -8.96 -23.16 -7.31
C GLY A 48 -9.75 -22.02 -6.69
N HIS A 49 -9.10 -20.86 -6.44
CA HIS A 49 -9.71 -19.72 -5.78
C HIS A 49 -9.21 -18.40 -6.38
N ASN A 50 -10.15 -17.48 -6.62
CA ASN A 50 -9.82 -16.07 -6.84
C ASN A 50 -9.79 -15.35 -5.50
N VAL A 51 -8.69 -14.67 -5.22
CA VAL A 51 -8.45 -13.97 -3.95
C VAL A 51 -8.21 -12.49 -4.25
N THR A 52 -9.01 -11.63 -3.62
CA THR A 52 -8.74 -10.19 -3.56
C THR A 52 -8.18 -9.87 -2.18
N MET A 53 -6.96 -9.40 -2.10
CA MET A 53 -6.32 -9.01 -0.85
C MET A 53 -6.89 -7.70 -0.32
N LYS A 54 -6.64 -7.34 0.95
CA LYS A 54 -7.18 -6.13 1.55
C LYS A 54 -6.70 -4.82 0.90
N ASP A 55 -5.57 -4.86 0.21
CA ASP A 55 -5.07 -3.73 -0.59
C ASP A 55 -5.56 -3.72 -2.04
N GLY A 56 -6.50 -4.61 -2.38
CA GLY A 56 -7.11 -4.73 -3.71
C GLY A 56 -6.28 -5.54 -4.72
N PHE A 57 -5.13 -6.11 -4.32
CA PHE A 57 -4.36 -6.98 -5.21
C PHE A 57 -5.13 -8.30 -5.46
N GLU A 58 -5.21 -8.71 -6.72
CA GLU A 58 -5.91 -9.93 -7.11
C GLU A 58 -4.95 -11.04 -7.55
N VAL A 59 -5.21 -12.25 -7.08
CA VAL A 59 -4.50 -13.46 -7.48
C VAL A 59 -5.48 -14.60 -7.68
N THR A 60 -5.13 -15.52 -8.59
CA THR A 60 -5.82 -16.82 -8.72
C THR A 60 -4.88 -17.91 -8.25
N VAL A 61 -5.25 -18.64 -7.20
CA VAL A 61 -4.48 -19.73 -6.62
C VAL A 61 -5.14 -21.04 -7.01
N SER A 62 -4.42 -21.91 -7.73
CA SER A 62 -4.93 -23.21 -8.15
C SER A 62 -4.88 -24.23 -7.00
N ARG A 63 -5.68 -25.31 -7.11
CA ARG A 63 -5.64 -26.42 -6.15
C ARG A 63 -4.25 -27.07 -6.07
N GLN A 64 -3.55 -27.17 -7.19
CA GLN A 64 -2.20 -27.71 -7.25
C GLN A 64 -1.19 -26.81 -6.52
N GLU A 65 -1.29 -25.47 -6.66
CA GLU A 65 -0.45 -24.53 -5.94
C GLU A 65 -0.71 -24.57 -4.43
N LEU A 66 -1.96 -24.75 -4.00
CA LEU A 66 -2.32 -24.96 -2.59
C LEU A 66 -1.67 -26.24 -2.04
N GLN A 67 -1.78 -27.36 -2.76
CA GLN A 67 -1.18 -28.62 -2.36
C GLN A 67 0.35 -28.51 -2.23
N ARG A 68 1.03 -27.94 -3.25
CA ARG A 68 2.48 -27.72 -3.20
C ARG A 68 2.90 -26.86 -2.02
N THR A 69 2.11 -25.84 -1.70
CA THR A 69 2.39 -24.97 -0.56
C THR A 69 2.24 -25.72 0.75
N ALA A 70 1.20 -26.55 0.90
CA ALA A 70 0.97 -27.37 2.09
C ALA A 70 2.13 -28.36 2.32
N GLU A 71 2.60 -29.02 1.26
CA GLU A 71 3.73 -29.96 1.31
C GLU A 71 5.05 -29.27 1.68
N ALA A 72 5.27 -28.04 1.21
CA ALA A 72 6.55 -27.34 1.36
C ALA A 72 6.66 -26.49 2.64
N SER A 73 5.55 -26.02 3.22
CA SER A 73 5.55 -24.97 4.26
C SER A 73 6.01 -25.44 5.63
N ARG A 74 5.89 -26.74 5.94
CA ARG A 74 6.26 -27.33 7.24
C ARG A 74 5.62 -26.59 8.43
N PHE A 75 4.40 -26.05 8.30
CA PHE A 75 3.65 -25.58 9.46
C PHE A 75 3.25 -26.77 10.34
N ILE A 76 3.47 -26.64 11.63
CA ILE A 76 3.19 -27.67 12.64
C ILE A 76 2.31 -27.13 13.75
N GLY A 77 1.47 -27.96 14.32
CA GLY A 77 0.59 -27.59 15.44
C GLY A 77 -0.53 -28.59 15.66
N ALA A 78 -1.37 -28.30 16.65
CA ALA A 78 -2.50 -29.14 17.04
C ALA A 78 -3.81 -28.77 16.31
N ASP A 79 -3.91 -27.58 15.71
CA ASP A 79 -5.11 -27.11 15.03
C ASP A 79 -4.95 -27.28 13.52
N THR A 80 -5.42 -28.41 12.99
CA THR A 80 -5.32 -28.75 11.57
C THR A 80 -6.02 -27.71 10.68
N GLN A 81 -7.17 -27.15 11.11
CA GLN A 81 -7.87 -26.13 10.33
C GLN A 81 -7.04 -24.85 10.23
N MET A 82 -6.47 -24.41 11.35
CA MET A 82 -5.61 -23.21 11.35
C MET A 82 -4.35 -23.42 10.50
N ILE A 83 -3.79 -24.64 10.43
CA ILE A 83 -2.68 -24.98 9.54
C ILE A 83 -3.11 -24.89 8.07
N ASN A 84 -4.27 -25.44 7.72
CA ASN A 84 -4.80 -25.37 6.36
C ASN A 84 -5.07 -23.93 5.94
N ASP A 85 -5.62 -23.11 6.82
CA ASP A 85 -5.84 -21.68 6.58
C ASP A 85 -4.50 -20.96 6.39
N ALA A 86 -3.48 -21.30 7.19
CA ALA A 86 -2.13 -20.74 7.03
C ALA A 86 -1.47 -21.15 5.69
N HIS A 87 -1.68 -22.41 5.24
CA HIS A 87 -1.24 -22.85 3.90
C HIS A 87 -1.89 -22.01 2.79
N PHE A 88 -3.19 -21.76 2.91
CA PHE A 88 -3.92 -20.93 1.95
C PHE A 88 -3.35 -19.51 1.90
N MET A 89 -3.12 -18.90 3.06
CA MET A 89 -2.53 -17.55 3.16
C MET A 89 -1.15 -17.50 2.54
N LEU A 90 -0.30 -18.51 2.80
CA LEU A 90 1.06 -18.57 2.24
C LEU A 90 1.05 -18.78 0.72
N ALA A 91 0.11 -19.59 0.20
CA ALA A 91 -0.05 -19.78 -1.25
C ALA A 91 -0.46 -18.48 -1.95
N ALA A 92 -1.41 -17.73 -1.38
CA ALA A 92 -1.80 -16.43 -1.89
C ALA A 92 -0.63 -15.43 -1.88
N PHE A 93 0.18 -15.42 -0.80
CA PHE A 93 1.41 -14.63 -0.73
C PHE A 93 2.40 -14.99 -1.84
N ALA A 94 2.72 -16.29 -2.00
CA ALA A 94 3.65 -16.75 -3.04
C ALA A 94 3.14 -16.43 -4.45
N LYS A 95 1.82 -16.52 -4.67
CA LYS A 95 1.18 -16.18 -5.94
C LYS A 95 1.32 -14.69 -6.26
N ARG A 96 1.10 -13.82 -5.27
CA ARG A 96 1.35 -12.36 -5.41
C ARG A 96 2.81 -12.10 -5.74
N LYS A 97 3.74 -12.70 -5.01
CA LYS A 97 5.18 -12.57 -5.24
C LYS A 97 5.58 -13.01 -6.66
N ALA A 98 4.97 -14.09 -7.16
CA ALA A 98 5.14 -14.55 -8.54
C ALA A 98 4.68 -13.50 -9.55
N ALA A 99 3.49 -12.93 -9.35
CA ALA A 99 2.91 -11.90 -10.21
C ALA A 99 3.72 -10.58 -10.19
N GLU A 100 4.12 -10.12 -8.99
CA GLU A 100 4.94 -8.89 -8.85
C GLU A 100 6.35 -9.06 -9.45
N GLY A 101 6.94 -10.25 -9.33
CA GLY A 101 8.27 -10.57 -9.84
C GLY A 101 8.31 -11.06 -11.28
N ASN A 102 7.14 -11.30 -11.90
CA ASN A 102 7.01 -11.94 -13.21
C ASN A 102 7.81 -13.26 -13.30
N VAL A 103 7.63 -14.12 -12.29
CA VAL A 103 8.28 -15.43 -12.19
C VAL A 103 7.25 -16.54 -12.01
N GLN A 104 7.65 -17.79 -12.22
CA GLN A 104 6.78 -18.93 -11.97
C GLN A 104 6.47 -19.11 -10.48
N PHE A 105 5.30 -19.68 -10.16
CA PHE A 105 4.86 -19.90 -8.78
C PHE A 105 5.89 -20.67 -7.94
N ASP A 106 6.46 -21.75 -8.47
CA ASP A 106 7.42 -22.59 -7.74
C ASP A 106 8.70 -21.83 -7.37
N ALA A 107 9.16 -20.93 -8.24
CA ALA A 107 10.30 -20.06 -7.95
C ALA A 107 9.97 -19.04 -6.85
N ALA A 108 8.77 -18.45 -6.89
CA ALA A 108 8.29 -17.55 -5.88
C ALA A 108 8.09 -18.26 -4.53
N LEU A 109 7.49 -19.46 -4.52
CA LEU A 109 7.32 -20.27 -3.33
C LEU A 109 8.67 -20.66 -2.73
N SER A 110 9.60 -21.18 -3.53
CA SER A 110 10.96 -21.52 -3.09
C SER A 110 11.69 -20.32 -2.47
N SER A 111 11.55 -19.14 -3.07
CA SER A 111 12.10 -17.89 -2.52
C SER A 111 11.41 -17.49 -1.21
N THR A 112 10.10 -17.68 -1.09
CA THR A 112 9.32 -17.38 0.12
C THR A 112 9.74 -18.27 1.29
N LEU A 113 10.00 -19.55 1.05
CA LEU A 113 10.45 -20.51 2.06
C LEU A 113 11.83 -20.19 2.66
N ARG A 114 12.64 -19.36 2.00
CA ARG A 114 13.93 -18.90 2.51
C ARG A 114 13.83 -17.79 3.56
N GLY A 115 12.64 -17.26 3.75
CA GLY A 115 12.35 -16.17 4.68
C GLY A 115 12.14 -14.82 4.01
N GLU A 116 11.36 -14.01 4.70
CA GLU A 116 11.07 -12.61 4.34
C GLU A 116 11.29 -11.72 5.55
N SER A 117 11.63 -10.45 5.30
CA SER A 117 11.51 -9.45 6.35
C SER A 117 10.05 -9.32 6.80
N THR A 118 9.84 -8.92 8.05
CA THR A 118 8.49 -8.67 8.58
C THR A 118 7.70 -7.70 7.69
N TYR A 119 8.37 -6.64 7.22
CA TYR A 119 7.77 -5.67 6.31
C TYR A 119 7.32 -6.31 4.98
N ASN A 120 8.16 -7.14 4.37
CA ASN A 120 7.81 -7.81 3.12
C ASN A 120 6.69 -8.82 3.30
N ALA A 121 6.66 -9.55 4.42
CA ALA A 121 5.56 -10.45 4.75
C ALA A 121 4.23 -9.69 4.88
N LEU A 122 4.21 -8.57 5.61
CA LEU A 122 3.05 -7.70 5.76
C LEU A 122 2.58 -7.12 4.43
N LYS A 123 3.51 -6.59 3.65
CA LYS A 123 3.25 -6.04 2.32
C LYS A 123 2.67 -7.08 1.37
N GLY A 124 3.28 -8.26 1.30
CA GLY A 124 2.84 -9.34 0.42
C GLY A 124 1.50 -9.95 0.84
N MET A 125 1.09 -9.81 2.10
CA MET A 125 -0.25 -10.16 2.59
C MET A 125 -1.30 -9.06 2.35
N GLY A 126 -0.96 -7.95 1.70
CA GLY A 126 -1.89 -6.88 1.40
C GLY A 126 -2.19 -5.93 2.56
N LEU A 127 -1.28 -5.80 3.53
CA LEU A 127 -1.52 -5.07 4.77
C LEU A 127 -0.89 -3.67 4.81
N ILE A 128 -0.31 -3.20 3.70
CA ILE A 128 0.45 -1.94 3.69
C ILE A 128 -0.37 -0.72 4.12
N GLY A 129 -1.67 -0.70 3.82
CA GLY A 129 -2.58 0.37 4.21
C GLY A 129 -2.89 0.41 5.71
N PHE A 130 -2.79 -0.75 6.35
CA PHE A 130 -3.07 -0.91 7.79
C PHE A 130 -1.82 -0.76 8.66
N LEU A 131 -0.64 -0.69 8.06
CA LEU A 131 0.62 -0.82 8.76
C LEU A 131 0.94 0.42 9.61
N ARG A 132 1.35 0.18 10.85
CA ARG A 132 1.90 1.20 11.76
C ARG A 132 3.19 0.66 12.38
N VAL A 133 4.24 1.46 12.32
CA VAL A 133 5.46 1.18 13.07
C VAL A 133 5.16 1.32 14.56
N ALA A 134 5.56 0.33 15.34
CA ALA A 134 5.35 0.29 16.78
C ALA A 134 6.70 0.26 17.51
N PRO A 135 7.05 1.32 18.26
CA PRO A 135 8.18 1.30 19.17
C PRO A 135 7.92 0.34 20.35
N PRO A 136 8.95 0.02 21.17
CA PRO A 136 8.82 -1.00 22.23
C PRO A 136 7.69 -0.76 23.23
N ASP A 137 7.48 0.48 23.65
CA ASP A 137 6.42 0.87 24.57
C ASP A 137 5.01 0.66 23.98
N ALA A 138 4.82 1.02 22.72
CA ALA A 138 3.56 0.80 22.03
C ALA A 138 3.32 -0.69 21.71
N LEU A 139 4.39 -1.42 21.33
CA LEU A 139 4.29 -2.84 21.02
C LEU A 139 4.07 -3.68 22.28
N GLY A 140 4.65 -3.28 23.41
CA GLY A 140 4.54 -3.91 24.71
C GLY A 140 3.29 -3.53 25.52
N ALA A 141 2.44 -2.62 25.02
CA ALA A 141 1.24 -2.19 25.75
C ALA A 141 0.21 -3.34 25.85
N PRO A 142 -0.59 -3.38 26.95
CA PRO A 142 -1.71 -4.31 27.09
C PRO A 142 -2.72 -4.18 25.95
N ASP A 143 -3.49 -5.25 25.69
CA ASP A 143 -4.54 -5.33 24.66
C ASP A 143 -4.05 -4.99 23.24
N ARG A 144 -2.75 -5.12 22.98
CA ARG A 144 -2.17 -4.89 21.68
C ARG A 144 -1.78 -6.19 20.98
N VAL A 145 -1.98 -6.18 19.66
CA VAL A 145 -1.54 -7.25 18.78
C VAL A 145 -0.61 -6.66 17.72
N GLY A 146 0.54 -7.30 17.56
CA GLY A 146 1.55 -6.85 16.59
C GLY A 146 2.51 -7.97 16.22
N VAL A 147 3.56 -7.60 15.51
CA VAL A 147 4.68 -8.49 15.15
C VAL A 147 6.00 -7.77 15.38
N THR A 148 7.00 -8.46 15.92
CA THR A 148 8.34 -7.91 16.03
C THR A 148 8.99 -7.80 14.65
N SER A 149 9.87 -6.82 14.49
CA SER A 149 10.76 -6.69 13.33
C SER A 149 12.19 -6.89 13.80
N THR A 150 12.87 -7.89 13.24
CA THR A 150 14.27 -8.18 13.58
C THR A 150 15.14 -8.12 12.33
N PHE A 151 16.40 -7.77 12.50
CA PHE A 151 17.39 -7.78 11.41
C PHE A 151 17.69 -9.18 10.87
N ASN A 152 17.39 -10.22 11.63
CA ASN A 152 17.69 -11.62 11.29
C ASN A 152 16.51 -12.31 10.57
N TYR A 153 15.56 -11.56 10.01
CA TYR A 153 14.37 -12.07 9.31
C TYR A 153 13.42 -12.92 10.15
N SER A 154 13.71 -13.20 11.42
CA SER A 154 12.79 -13.89 12.30
C SER A 154 11.88 -12.90 13.01
N SER A 155 10.57 -13.15 12.95
CA SER A 155 9.55 -12.33 13.60
C SER A 155 8.78 -13.16 14.59
N ALA A 156 8.29 -12.52 15.64
CA ALA A 156 7.39 -13.14 16.60
C ALA A 156 6.07 -12.39 16.65
N LEU A 157 4.97 -13.12 16.80
CA LEU A 157 3.68 -12.53 17.14
C LEU A 157 3.78 -11.86 18.52
N VAL A 158 3.22 -10.66 18.66
CA VAL A 158 3.11 -9.96 19.94
C VAL A 158 1.65 -9.90 20.34
N VAL A 159 1.36 -10.31 21.56
CA VAL A 159 0.04 -10.23 22.19
C VAL A 159 0.24 -9.83 23.64
N ASP A 160 -0.47 -8.80 24.09
CA ASP A 160 -0.49 -8.35 25.48
C ASP A 160 0.91 -8.11 26.08
N GLY A 161 1.79 -7.52 25.30
CA GLY A 161 3.16 -7.19 25.72
C GLY A 161 4.16 -8.35 25.69
N PHE A 162 3.74 -9.51 25.21
CA PHE A 162 4.62 -10.69 25.08
C PHE A 162 4.82 -11.09 23.63
N LYS A 163 6.05 -11.37 23.28
CA LYS A 163 6.40 -12.01 21.99
C LYS A 163 6.27 -13.54 22.10
N HIS A 164 5.66 -14.13 21.09
CA HIS A 164 5.45 -15.57 20.95
C HIS A 164 6.14 -16.07 19.69
N GLY A 165 7.22 -16.80 19.85
CA GLY A 165 8.00 -17.38 18.74
C GLY A 165 8.54 -18.77 19.14
N ASN A 166 8.59 -19.70 18.18
CA ASN A 166 9.15 -21.06 18.36
C ASN A 166 8.65 -21.82 19.59
N GLY A 167 7.39 -21.56 20.01
CA GLY A 167 6.82 -22.18 21.22
C GLY A 167 7.18 -21.52 22.54
N GLU A 168 8.03 -20.51 22.53
CA GLU A 168 8.43 -19.72 23.70
C GLU A 168 7.70 -18.40 23.80
N GLN A 169 7.62 -17.86 25.03
CA GLN A 169 7.05 -16.58 25.34
C GLN A 169 8.08 -15.72 26.09
N ALA A 170 8.27 -14.47 25.66
CA ALA A 170 9.17 -13.52 26.30
C ALA A 170 8.56 -12.10 26.31
N PRO A 171 8.83 -11.27 27.32
CA PRO A 171 8.35 -9.89 27.34
C PRO A 171 9.00 -9.04 26.22
N ILE A 172 8.30 -7.99 25.80
CA ILE A 172 8.84 -6.94 24.94
C ILE A 172 9.71 -6.01 25.80
N VAL A 173 10.94 -5.78 25.39
CA VAL A 173 11.89 -4.92 26.12
C VAL A 173 12.41 -3.79 25.24
N LYS A 174 13.00 -4.13 24.09
CA LYS A 174 13.60 -3.18 23.13
C LYS A 174 13.21 -3.52 21.69
N ASP A 175 12.24 -4.39 21.53
CA ASP A 175 11.83 -4.87 20.21
C ASP A 175 10.98 -3.82 19.52
N TYR A 176 11.36 -3.42 18.32
CA TYR A 176 10.50 -2.68 17.39
C TYR A 176 9.66 -3.66 16.58
N GLY A 177 8.55 -3.19 16.05
CA GLY A 177 7.72 -4.01 15.22
C GLY A 177 6.65 -3.24 14.49
N TYR A 178 5.60 -3.96 14.15
CA TYR A 178 4.46 -3.42 13.43
C TYR A 178 3.16 -3.84 14.12
N GLN A 179 2.20 -2.92 14.10
CA GLN A 179 0.82 -3.14 14.49
C GLN A 179 -0.08 -2.81 13.29
N LEU A 180 -1.29 -3.36 13.28
CA LEU A 180 -2.31 -2.95 12.32
C LEU A 180 -3.15 -1.83 12.93
N ALA A 181 -3.40 -0.78 12.13
CA ALA A 181 -4.24 0.34 12.54
C ALA A 181 -5.61 -0.13 13.00
N ALA A 182 -6.12 0.51 14.04
CA ALA A 182 -7.51 0.36 14.44
C ALA A 182 -8.45 0.90 13.34
N ASN A 183 -9.67 0.40 13.28
CA ASN A 183 -10.68 0.99 12.43
C ASN A 183 -11.00 2.41 12.96
N ILE A 184 -11.09 3.37 12.06
CA ILE A 184 -11.58 4.71 12.39
C ILE A 184 -13.11 4.62 12.40
N PRO A 185 -13.77 4.91 13.54
CA PRO A 185 -15.24 4.91 13.61
C PRO A 185 -15.82 5.91 12.62
N VAL A 186 -16.93 5.56 11.98
CA VAL A 186 -17.69 6.52 11.16
C VAL A 186 -18.34 7.54 12.08
N GLU A 187 -18.27 8.82 11.73
CA GLU A 187 -18.94 9.87 12.50
C GLU A 187 -20.48 9.77 12.34
N PRO A 188 -21.27 10.03 13.41
CA PRO A 188 -22.71 9.82 13.39
C PRO A 188 -23.44 10.55 12.24
N ASP A 189 -23.01 11.77 11.92
CA ASP A 189 -23.63 12.62 10.89
C ASP A 189 -22.92 12.56 9.53
N ALA A 190 -22.04 11.57 9.32
CA ALA A 190 -21.30 11.43 8.08
C ALA A 190 -22.23 11.05 6.92
N ARG A 191 -22.05 11.72 5.79
CA ARG A 191 -22.76 11.49 4.52
C ARG A 191 -21.75 11.19 3.42
N PRO A 192 -22.15 10.52 2.32
CA PRO A 192 -21.29 10.40 1.15
C PRO A 192 -20.83 11.78 0.70
N ALA A 193 -19.52 11.97 0.56
CA ALA A 193 -18.95 13.23 0.11
C ALA A 193 -19.35 13.51 -1.36
N ARG A 194 -19.33 14.79 -1.76
CA ARG A 194 -19.70 15.23 -3.11
C ARG A 194 -18.57 16.02 -3.74
N PHE A 195 -18.21 15.64 -4.95
CA PHE A 195 -17.22 16.32 -5.79
C PHE A 195 -17.88 16.67 -7.12
N PRO A 196 -18.46 17.88 -7.23
CA PRO A 196 -19.33 18.23 -8.36
C PRO A 196 -18.57 18.58 -9.65
N ALA A 197 -17.25 18.73 -9.61
CA ALA A 197 -16.45 19.19 -10.74
C ALA A 197 -16.47 18.22 -11.94
N ALA A 198 -16.52 16.93 -11.67
CA ALA A 198 -16.63 15.90 -12.71
C ALA A 198 -17.42 14.68 -12.22
N PRO A 199 -18.12 13.95 -13.10
CA PRO A 199 -18.68 12.65 -12.78
C PRO A 199 -17.59 11.62 -12.41
N ILE A 200 -17.96 10.58 -11.64
CA ILE A 200 -17.05 9.47 -11.31
C ILE A 200 -16.58 8.80 -12.60
N SER A 201 -15.31 8.42 -12.67
CA SER A 201 -14.63 7.78 -13.80
C SER A 201 -14.46 8.62 -15.07
N VAL A 202 -14.92 9.86 -15.10
CA VAL A 202 -14.65 10.78 -16.22
C VAL A 202 -13.23 11.38 -16.05
N LYS A 203 -12.40 11.19 -17.06
CA LYS A 203 -11.03 11.72 -17.08
C LYS A 203 -11.05 13.25 -17.25
N PRO A 204 -10.00 13.96 -16.75
CA PRO A 204 -9.85 15.38 -17.03
C PRO A 204 -9.88 15.70 -18.52
N ALA A 205 -10.57 16.75 -18.89
CA ALA A 205 -10.61 17.21 -20.28
C ALA A 205 -9.23 17.70 -20.77
N ASP A 206 -8.52 18.43 -19.92
CA ASP A 206 -7.13 18.84 -20.14
C ASP A 206 -6.30 18.57 -18.88
N ILE A 207 -5.68 17.40 -18.81
CA ILE A 207 -4.81 17.04 -17.69
C ILE A 207 -3.50 17.84 -17.70
N TRP A 208 -3.13 18.45 -18.81
CA TRP A 208 -1.90 19.19 -18.94
C TRP A 208 -2.01 20.59 -18.31
N ARG A 209 -2.80 21.45 -18.93
CA ARG A 209 -2.98 22.86 -18.54
C ARG A 209 -3.99 23.04 -17.41
N GLY A 210 -4.88 22.08 -17.22
CA GLY A 210 -5.93 22.15 -16.21
C GLY A 210 -5.38 22.17 -14.78
N VAL A 211 -4.31 21.39 -14.52
CA VAL A 211 -3.56 21.42 -13.25
C VAL A 211 -2.10 21.03 -13.49
N TYR A 212 -1.16 21.78 -12.90
CA TYR A 212 0.27 21.45 -12.93
C TYR A 212 0.99 22.02 -11.69
N GLN A 213 2.21 21.54 -11.47
CA GLN A 213 3.08 21.94 -10.37
C GLN A 213 3.45 23.41 -10.46
N GLY A 214 3.43 24.10 -9.31
CA GLY A 214 3.97 25.45 -9.16
C GLY A 214 5.48 25.41 -8.80
N GLU A 215 5.86 26.23 -7.83
CA GLU A 215 7.26 26.41 -7.42
C GLU A 215 7.72 25.37 -6.37
N GLU A 216 6.80 24.61 -5.78
CA GLU A 216 7.07 23.65 -4.72
C GLU A 216 7.75 22.37 -5.26
N GLY A 217 8.59 21.72 -4.44
CA GLY A 217 9.28 20.47 -4.77
C GLY A 217 8.37 19.21 -4.78
N ASN A 218 7.10 19.34 -5.19
CA ASN A 218 6.07 18.30 -5.11
C ASN A 218 5.80 17.53 -6.42
N CYS A 219 6.76 17.49 -7.32
CA CYS A 219 6.61 16.87 -8.63
C CYS A 219 6.18 15.38 -8.57
N VAL A 220 6.69 14.63 -7.59
CA VAL A 220 6.33 13.21 -7.39
C VAL A 220 4.86 13.09 -7.02
N THR A 221 4.37 13.93 -6.12
CA THR A 221 2.96 13.93 -5.71
C THR A 221 2.05 14.39 -6.86
N VAL A 222 2.41 15.45 -7.58
CA VAL A 222 1.62 15.95 -8.72
C VAL A 222 1.53 14.93 -9.83
N SER A 223 2.65 14.31 -10.22
CA SER A 223 2.65 13.29 -11.27
C SER A 223 1.82 12.06 -10.88
N ALA A 224 1.85 11.65 -9.61
CA ALA A 224 1.04 10.55 -9.10
C ALA A 224 -0.46 10.88 -9.10
N ILE A 225 -0.85 12.09 -8.65
CA ILE A 225 -2.24 12.57 -8.67
C ILE A 225 -2.76 12.58 -10.11
N LYS A 226 -2.02 13.17 -11.05
CA LYS A 226 -2.41 13.23 -12.46
C LYS A 226 -2.52 11.83 -13.08
N ALA A 227 -1.59 10.91 -12.76
CA ALA A 227 -1.66 9.51 -13.20
C ALA A 227 -2.90 8.78 -12.64
N ALA A 228 -3.23 8.99 -11.37
CA ALA A 228 -4.43 8.43 -10.75
C ALA A 228 -5.70 8.97 -11.41
N MET A 229 -5.79 10.26 -11.68
CA MET A 229 -6.92 10.88 -12.40
C MET A 229 -7.07 10.35 -13.83
N MET A 230 -5.96 10.13 -14.54
CA MET A 230 -6.00 9.54 -15.88
C MET A 230 -6.39 8.07 -15.89
N LYS A 231 -6.14 7.33 -14.80
CA LYS A 231 -6.54 5.92 -14.67
C LYS A 231 -7.98 5.77 -14.20
N TYR A 232 -8.40 6.50 -13.16
CA TYR A 232 -9.66 6.25 -12.44
C TYR A 232 -10.71 7.36 -12.63
N GLY A 233 -10.37 8.43 -13.34
CA GLY A 233 -11.20 9.63 -13.48
C GLY A 233 -10.77 10.74 -12.53
N GLN A 234 -11.20 11.99 -12.84
CA GLN A 234 -10.86 13.18 -12.08
C GLN A 234 -11.41 13.15 -10.65
N ASN A 235 -12.65 12.69 -10.52
CA ASN A 235 -13.38 12.72 -9.25
C ASN A 235 -12.71 11.86 -8.16
N PRO A 236 -12.41 12.38 -6.98
CA PRO A 236 -11.81 11.62 -5.87
C PRO A 236 -12.54 10.33 -5.49
N LEU A 237 -13.87 10.26 -5.69
CA LEU A 237 -14.66 9.03 -5.46
C LEU A 237 -14.33 7.89 -6.45
N GLY A 238 -13.73 8.19 -7.59
CA GLY A 238 -13.20 7.19 -8.51
C GLY A 238 -11.83 6.67 -8.08
N ILE A 239 -11.07 7.45 -7.31
CA ILE A 239 -9.71 7.14 -6.90
C ILE A 239 -9.69 6.43 -5.55
N PHE A 240 -10.45 6.92 -4.56
CA PHE A 240 -10.59 6.30 -3.24
C PHE A 240 -11.71 5.27 -3.19
N LYS A 241 -11.65 4.36 -2.23
CA LYS A 241 -12.69 3.31 -2.03
C LYS A 241 -13.97 3.92 -1.46
N HIS A 242 -13.82 4.80 -0.45
CA HIS A 242 -14.93 5.52 0.18
C HIS A 242 -14.48 6.89 0.65
N VAL A 243 -15.33 7.88 0.52
CA VAL A 243 -15.17 9.20 1.13
C VAL A 243 -16.50 9.62 1.73
N THR A 244 -16.50 9.91 3.01
CA THR A 244 -17.65 10.51 3.71
C THR A 244 -17.27 11.89 4.21
N GLU A 245 -18.25 12.78 4.31
CA GLU A 245 -18.14 14.13 4.83
C GLU A 245 -19.00 14.29 6.06
N ALA A 246 -18.47 14.95 7.07
CA ALA A 246 -19.14 15.32 8.31
C ALA A 246 -18.83 16.80 8.63
N PRO A 247 -19.49 17.42 9.61
CA PRO A 247 -19.18 18.81 10.01
C PRO A 247 -17.71 19.06 10.38
N SER A 248 -17.01 18.03 10.87
CA SER A 248 -15.58 18.09 11.24
C SER A 248 -14.63 18.03 10.04
N GLY A 249 -15.06 17.46 8.91
CA GLY A 249 -14.25 17.20 7.72
C GLY A 249 -14.58 15.89 7.03
N TYR A 250 -13.59 15.22 6.52
CA TYR A 250 -13.73 14.02 5.68
C TYR A 250 -13.11 12.79 6.34
N THR A 251 -13.78 11.65 6.19
CA THR A 251 -13.17 10.33 6.42
C THR A 251 -12.95 9.66 5.07
N ILE A 252 -11.69 9.35 4.75
CA ILE A 252 -11.25 8.84 3.46
C ILE A 252 -10.71 7.44 3.65
N THR A 253 -11.32 6.44 3.00
CA THR A 253 -10.78 5.08 2.92
C THR A 253 -10.16 4.87 1.54
N MET A 254 -8.87 4.67 1.51
CA MET A 254 -8.08 4.42 0.30
C MET A 254 -8.28 2.99 -0.22
N ARG A 255 -7.86 2.70 -1.45
CA ARG A 255 -8.04 1.36 -2.05
C ARG A 255 -7.29 0.26 -1.31
N ASP A 256 -6.16 0.58 -0.66
CA ASP A 256 -5.38 -0.35 0.16
C ASP A 256 -5.90 -0.50 1.59
N GLY A 257 -7.07 0.03 1.91
CA GLY A 257 -7.71 -0.04 3.22
C GLY A 257 -7.21 0.99 4.23
N CYS A 258 -6.22 1.82 3.89
CA CYS A 258 -5.81 2.92 4.76
C CYS A 258 -6.96 3.91 4.92
N THR A 259 -7.30 4.23 6.17
CA THR A 259 -8.34 5.22 6.47
C THR A 259 -7.70 6.41 7.20
N VAL A 260 -8.01 7.62 6.73
CA VAL A 260 -7.54 8.88 7.31
C VAL A 260 -8.71 9.83 7.55
N ARG A 261 -8.59 10.72 8.54
CA ARG A 261 -9.49 11.85 8.77
C ARG A 261 -8.79 13.14 8.37
N LEU A 262 -9.45 13.93 7.54
CA LEU A 262 -8.98 15.22 7.03
C LEU A 262 -9.98 16.27 7.46
N THR A 263 -9.57 17.24 8.27
CA THR A 263 -10.45 18.36 8.66
C THR A 263 -10.59 19.38 7.53
N HIS A 264 -11.65 20.20 7.58
CA HIS A 264 -11.82 21.30 6.62
C HIS A 264 -10.66 22.32 6.68
N ASP A 265 -10.09 22.55 7.87
CA ASP A 265 -8.96 23.49 8.02
C ASP A 265 -7.65 22.88 7.50
N GLU A 266 -7.43 21.58 7.67
CA GLU A 266 -6.32 20.87 7.02
C GLU A 266 -6.44 20.91 5.48
N LEU A 267 -7.65 20.78 4.93
CA LEU A 267 -7.86 20.91 3.49
C LEU A 267 -7.53 22.34 3.00
N LYS A 268 -7.90 23.38 3.76
CA LYS A 268 -7.51 24.77 3.45
C LYS A 268 -5.99 24.96 3.55
N ALA A 269 -5.33 24.37 4.55
CA ALA A 269 -3.86 24.41 4.67
C ALA A 269 -3.18 23.71 3.49
N ALA A 270 -3.68 22.53 3.11
CA ALA A 270 -3.19 21.79 1.96
C ALA A 270 -3.32 22.59 0.64
N ARG A 271 -4.41 23.34 0.46
CA ARG A 271 -4.59 24.20 -0.72
C ARG A 271 -3.48 25.24 -0.85
N ARG A 272 -3.12 25.88 0.27
CA ARG A 272 -2.01 26.86 0.28
C ARG A 272 -0.65 26.21 -0.01
N ALA A 273 -0.40 25.05 0.61
CA ALA A 273 0.87 24.34 0.48
C ALA A 273 1.05 23.63 -0.86
N ALA A 274 -0.03 23.19 -1.50
CA ALA A 274 0.02 22.51 -2.80
C ALA A 274 0.57 23.43 -3.91
N ASN A 275 0.21 24.72 -3.86
CA ASN A 275 0.63 25.72 -4.82
C ASN A 275 0.46 25.26 -6.28
N PHE A 276 -0.70 24.61 -6.57
CA PHE A 276 -1.00 24.12 -7.91
C PHE A 276 -1.49 25.26 -8.81
N PHE A 277 -1.00 25.28 -10.03
CA PHE A 277 -1.43 26.17 -11.10
C PHE A 277 -2.30 25.41 -12.10
N GLY A 278 -3.04 26.16 -12.91
CA GLY A 278 -3.84 25.59 -13.99
C GLY A 278 -5.02 26.46 -14.37
N THR A 279 -5.71 26.06 -15.43
CA THR A 279 -6.85 26.78 -16.01
C THR A 279 -8.21 26.22 -15.57
N ASP A 280 -8.22 25.01 -14.97
CA ASP A 280 -9.45 24.32 -14.51
C ASP A 280 -9.51 24.31 -12.99
N LYS A 281 -10.34 25.23 -12.45
CA LYS A 281 -10.53 25.35 -11.00
C LYS A 281 -11.06 24.05 -10.37
N GLY A 282 -11.99 23.37 -11.03
CA GLY A 282 -12.57 22.12 -10.51
C GLY A 282 -11.54 21.00 -10.43
N LEU A 283 -10.71 20.90 -11.46
CA LEU A 283 -9.61 19.93 -11.49
C LEU A 283 -8.55 20.24 -10.42
N ILE A 284 -8.24 21.53 -10.20
CA ILE A 284 -7.34 21.97 -9.13
C ILE A 284 -7.94 21.61 -7.76
N ASP A 285 -9.23 21.87 -7.54
CA ASP A 285 -9.92 21.55 -6.28
C ASP A 285 -9.86 20.04 -5.96
N ASP A 286 -10.13 19.18 -6.95
CA ASP A 286 -10.03 17.74 -6.81
C ASP A 286 -8.57 17.27 -6.58
N ALA A 287 -7.60 17.85 -7.28
CA ALA A 287 -6.18 17.57 -7.09
C ALA A 287 -5.67 17.96 -5.69
N VAL A 288 -6.12 19.10 -5.18
CA VAL A 288 -5.81 19.55 -3.81
C VAL A 288 -6.40 18.60 -2.77
N PHE A 289 -7.59 18.06 -3.00
CA PHE A 289 -8.17 17.06 -2.09
C PHE A 289 -7.32 15.78 -2.04
N LEU A 290 -6.86 15.30 -3.19
CA LEU A 290 -5.96 14.13 -3.25
C LEU A 290 -4.60 14.42 -2.58
N TYR A 291 -4.05 15.62 -2.78
CA TYR A 291 -2.83 16.07 -2.12
C TYR A 291 -3.00 16.12 -0.59
N ALA A 292 -4.11 16.68 -0.09
CA ALA A 292 -4.42 16.74 1.33
C ALA A 292 -4.57 15.33 1.96
N ALA A 293 -5.23 14.42 1.26
CA ALA A 293 -5.36 13.02 1.69
C ALA A 293 -3.98 12.32 1.74
N SER A 294 -3.10 12.58 0.76
CA SER A 294 -1.72 12.08 0.74
C SER A 294 -0.91 12.63 1.92
N ALA A 295 -1.01 13.93 2.22
CA ALA A 295 -0.35 14.56 3.35
C ALA A 295 -0.86 14.01 4.69
N LYS A 296 -2.18 13.77 4.82
CA LYS A 296 -2.75 13.17 6.03
C LYS A 296 -2.24 11.75 6.25
N ARG A 297 -2.06 11.00 5.20
CA ARG A 297 -1.41 9.69 5.28
C ARG A 297 0.07 9.80 5.62
N ALA A 298 0.79 10.76 5.05
CA ALA A 298 2.20 11.01 5.42
C ALA A 298 2.32 11.32 6.92
N GLN A 299 1.42 12.16 7.49
CA GLN A 299 1.35 12.41 8.92
C GLN A 299 1.15 11.11 9.71
N LEU A 300 0.19 10.30 9.31
CA LEU A 300 -0.16 9.04 9.99
C LEU A 300 0.99 8.02 9.96
N GLU A 301 1.77 7.98 8.88
CA GLU A 301 2.90 7.07 8.68
C GLU A 301 4.22 7.65 9.23
N ASN A 302 4.21 8.86 9.78
CA ASN A 302 5.40 9.62 10.20
C ASN A 302 6.47 9.65 9.08
N HIS A 303 6.03 10.05 7.88
CA HIS A 303 6.90 10.15 6.71
C HIS A 303 8.16 10.96 7.04
N GLU A 304 9.32 10.52 6.56
CA GLU A 304 10.64 11.10 6.88
C GLU A 304 10.95 11.20 8.37
N PHE A 305 10.30 10.39 9.19
CA PHE A 305 10.44 10.39 10.66
C PHE A 305 10.09 11.73 11.34
N ARG A 306 9.42 12.67 10.63
CA ARG A 306 9.03 13.99 11.14
C ARG A 306 7.57 14.38 10.87
N ALA A 307 6.93 13.83 9.83
CA ALA A 307 5.57 14.19 9.46
C ALA A 307 4.53 13.96 10.56
N GLY A 308 4.78 13.02 11.48
CA GLY A 308 3.92 12.75 12.65
C GLY A 308 3.80 13.90 13.63
N ALA A 309 4.71 14.88 13.60
CA ALA A 309 4.67 16.05 14.48
C ALA A 309 3.47 16.98 14.21
N GLY A 310 2.92 16.97 12.99
CA GLY A 310 1.73 17.78 12.66
C GLY A 310 1.41 17.76 11.17
N PHE A 311 0.20 18.21 10.82
CA PHE A 311 -0.22 18.22 9.42
C PHE A 311 0.60 19.18 8.56
N ASP A 312 1.00 20.35 9.10
CA ASP A 312 1.85 21.31 8.38
C ASP A 312 3.24 20.73 8.11
N VAL A 313 3.80 19.93 9.05
CA VAL A 313 5.06 19.21 8.82
C VAL A 313 4.89 18.14 7.75
N ALA A 314 3.77 17.43 7.77
CA ALA A 314 3.45 16.45 6.73
C ALA A 314 3.35 17.08 5.34
N LEU A 315 2.75 18.28 5.21
CA LEU A 315 2.72 19.02 3.96
C LEU A 315 4.13 19.40 3.48
N GLN A 316 5.01 19.79 4.40
CA GLN A 316 6.43 20.10 4.07
C GLN A 316 7.15 18.88 3.49
N THR A 317 6.93 17.67 4.06
CA THR A 317 7.55 16.44 3.56
C THR A 317 7.07 16.02 2.17
N LEU A 318 5.99 16.59 1.65
CA LEU A 318 5.55 16.37 0.27
C LEU A 318 6.12 17.40 -0.70
N ASN A 319 6.73 18.48 -0.18
CA ASN A 319 7.19 19.66 -0.94
C ASN A 319 8.72 19.80 -1.00
N ASP A 320 9.49 18.87 -0.47
CA ASP A 320 10.97 18.94 -0.41
C ASP A 320 11.67 17.89 -1.28
N GLY A 321 10.92 17.23 -2.13
CA GLY A 321 11.37 16.15 -3.00
C GLY A 321 11.13 14.76 -2.39
N GLU A 322 10.68 13.84 -3.20
CA GLU A 322 10.25 12.52 -2.74
C GLU A 322 10.81 11.39 -3.59
N VAL A 323 10.82 10.18 -3.01
CA VAL A 323 11.16 8.96 -3.75
C VAL A 323 10.02 8.61 -4.71
N PRO A 324 10.31 8.42 -6.01
CA PRO A 324 9.30 8.04 -6.98
C PRO A 324 8.57 6.75 -6.58
N GLY A 325 7.24 6.80 -6.60
CA GLY A 325 6.34 5.72 -6.19
C GLY A 325 5.75 5.88 -4.78
N ASP A 326 6.35 6.68 -3.91
CA ASP A 326 5.81 6.92 -2.56
C ASP A 326 4.47 7.66 -2.60
N ALA A 327 4.32 8.62 -3.50
CA ALA A 327 3.06 9.33 -3.68
C ALA A 327 1.92 8.41 -4.15
N LEU A 328 2.18 7.48 -5.10
CA LEU A 328 1.19 6.47 -5.50
C LEU A 328 0.82 5.55 -4.32
N ARG A 329 1.79 5.16 -3.49
CA ARG A 329 1.55 4.39 -2.28
C ARG A 329 0.68 5.18 -1.29
N ARG A 330 0.96 6.47 -1.06
CA ARG A 330 0.15 7.33 -0.17
C ARG A 330 -1.25 7.61 -0.68
N LEU A 331 -1.50 7.51 -1.97
CA LEU A 331 -2.86 7.52 -2.55
C LEU A 331 -3.59 6.17 -2.42
N GLY A 332 -2.95 5.14 -1.82
CA GLY A 332 -3.53 3.81 -1.67
C GLY A 332 -3.43 2.95 -2.94
N LEU A 333 -2.53 3.29 -3.87
CA LEU A 333 -2.45 2.68 -5.19
C LEU A 333 -1.25 1.74 -5.35
N TYR A 334 -0.59 1.34 -4.24
CA TYR A 334 0.57 0.45 -4.31
C TYR A 334 0.28 -0.87 -5.05
N ALA A 335 -0.83 -1.53 -4.71
CA ALA A 335 -1.24 -2.81 -5.31
C ALA A 335 -1.52 -2.71 -6.82
N PHE A 336 -1.85 -1.51 -7.30
CA PHE A 336 -2.15 -1.20 -8.70
C PHE A 336 -0.95 -0.62 -9.47
N THR A 337 0.20 -0.46 -8.79
CA THR A 337 1.42 0.11 -9.38
C THR A 337 2.34 -0.99 -9.87
N ARG A 338 2.84 -0.90 -11.09
CA ARG A 338 3.82 -1.82 -11.68
C ARG A 338 5.01 -1.05 -12.24
N LYS A 339 6.18 -1.70 -12.21
CA LYS A 339 7.34 -1.21 -12.96
C LYS A 339 7.02 -1.16 -14.45
N SER A 340 7.49 -0.14 -15.11
CA SER A 340 7.40 0.06 -16.56
C SER A 340 8.79 0.40 -17.12
N SER A 341 8.84 0.64 -18.42
CA SER A 341 10.03 1.19 -19.09
C SER A 341 9.68 2.51 -19.75
N VAL A 342 10.69 3.32 -20.05
CA VAL A 342 10.49 4.57 -20.79
C VAL A 342 9.90 4.29 -22.16
N GLN A 343 10.33 3.20 -22.82
CA GLN A 343 9.82 2.74 -24.11
C GLN A 343 8.34 2.35 -24.03
N GLU A 344 7.93 1.65 -22.97
CA GLU A 344 6.51 1.29 -22.77
C GLU A 344 5.64 2.53 -22.55
N LEU A 345 6.12 3.50 -21.76
CA LEU A 345 5.41 4.78 -21.60
C LEU A 345 5.37 5.59 -22.90
N ALA A 346 6.47 5.59 -23.67
CA ALA A 346 6.53 6.26 -24.97
C ALA A 346 5.60 5.63 -26.02
N SER A 347 5.30 4.33 -25.90
CA SER A 347 4.30 3.65 -26.76
C SER A 347 2.85 3.97 -26.38
N GLY A 348 2.62 4.83 -25.38
CA GLY A 348 1.30 5.35 -25.02
C GLY A 348 0.72 4.82 -23.73
N VAL A 349 1.39 3.91 -22.99
CA VAL A 349 0.95 3.43 -21.68
C VAL A 349 1.01 4.58 -20.68
N PRO A 350 -0.10 4.89 -19.97
CA PRO A 350 -0.08 5.99 -18.99
C PRO A 350 0.70 5.60 -17.73
N GLY A 351 1.45 6.58 -17.18
CA GLY A 351 2.19 6.35 -15.97
C GLY A 351 2.96 7.56 -15.46
N THR A 352 3.92 7.32 -14.58
CA THR A 352 4.85 8.33 -14.09
C THR A 352 6.28 7.98 -14.50
N LEU A 353 7.07 8.99 -14.80
CA LEU A 353 8.48 8.86 -15.12
C LEU A 353 9.27 9.83 -14.24
N ALA A 354 10.28 9.33 -13.54
CA ALA A 354 11.07 10.14 -12.61
C ALA A 354 12.57 9.86 -12.77
N ASN A 355 13.37 10.87 -12.52
CA ASN A 355 14.82 10.79 -12.33
C ASN A 355 15.17 11.41 -10.96
N PHE A 356 16.45 11.73 -10.70
CA PHE A 356 16.89 12.34 -9.45
C PHE A 356 16.44 13.80 -9.27
N GLU A 357 16.02 14.48 -10.35
CA GLU A 357 15.73 15.91 -10.36
C GLU A 357 14.22 16.19 -10.43
N HIS A 358 13.45 15.31 -11.09
CA HIS A 358 12.06 15.61 -11.43
C HIS A 358 11.24 14.33 -11.64
N SER A 359 9.91 14.47 -11.48
CA SER A 359 8.91 13.45 -11.76
C SER A 359 7.79 14.03 -12.61
N VAL A 360 7.37 13.31 -13.64
CA VAL A 360 6.38 13.77 -14.62
C VAL A 360 5.30 12.72 -14.87
N LEU A 361 4.09 13.19 -15.17
CA LEU A 361 3.07 12.35 -15.79
C LEU A 361 3.49 12.01 -17.22
N VAL A 362 3.19 10.78 -17.67
CA VAL A 362 3.27 10.38 -19.08
C VAL A 362 1.92 9.82 -19.52
N VAL A 363 1.37 10.34 -20.61
CA VAL A 363 0.11 9.88 -21.23
C VAL A 363 0.22 10.01 -22.75
N GLY A 364 -0.18 8.95 -23.48
CA GLY A 364 -0.18 8.98 -24.95
C GLY A 364 1.20 9.22 -25.58
N GLY A 365 2.27 8.82 -24.90
CA GLY A 365 3.64 9.06 -25.38
C GLY A 365 4.17 10.48 -25.14
N ALA A 366 3.39 11.37 -24.51
CA ALA A 366 3.83 12.70 -24.10
C ALA A 366 4.06 12.78 -22.59
N PHE A 367 5.00 13.61 -22.16
CA PHE A 367 5.23 13.91 -20.74
C PHE A 367 4.83 15.34 -20.40
N ASP A 368 4.51 15.57 -19.12
CA ASP A 368 4.11 16.85 -18.58
C ASP A 368 5.34 17.74 -18.28
N ASP A 369 5.51 18.80 -19.03
CA ASP A 369 6.52 19.83 -18.79
C ASP A 369 5.83 21.08 -18.26
N TYR A 370 5.53 21.08 -16.94
CA TYR A 370 4.83 22.17 -16.23
C TYR A 370 3.56 22.66 -16.96
N GLY A 371 2.65 21.74 -17.28
CA GLY A 371 1.40 22.03 -17.97
C GLY A 371 1.49 22.00 -19.49
N THR A 372 2.67 21.75 -20.06
CA THR A 372 2.88 21.65 -21.51
C THR A 372 3.18 20.20 -21.88
N PRO A 373 2.35 19.55 -22.71
CA PRO A 373 2.68 18.21 -23.21
C PRO A 373 3.86 18.27 -24.17
N ARG A 374 4.86 17.42 -23.92
CA ARG A 374 6.04 17.26 -24.77
C ARG A 374 6.18 15.80 -25.21
N ASP A 375 6.56 15.56 -26.45
CA ASP A 375 6.82 14.23 -26.95
C ASP A 375 7.95 13.55 -26.12
N LEU A 376 7.68 12.35 -25.64
CA LEU A 376 8.65 11.57 -24.88
C LEU A 376 9.73 11.00 -25.81
N ASN A 377 9.35 10.64 -27.06
CA ASN A 377 10.29 10.15 -28.05
C ASN A 377 11.30 11.25 -28.43
N GLY A 378 12.59 10.89 -28.47
CA GLY A 378 13.65 11.87 -28.74
C GLY A 378 13.95 12.85 -27.61
N SER A 379 13.23 12.79 -26.50
CA SER A 379 13.49 13.63 -25.33
C SER A 379 14.70 13.13 -24.52
N ARG A 380 15.22 14.00 -23.64
CA ARG A 380 16.27 13.63 -22.68
C ARG A 380 15.89 12.46 -21.76
N TRP A 381 14.59 12.19 -21.59
CA TRP A 381 14.09 11.11 -20.76
C TRP A 381 14.39 9.73 -21.33
N MET A 382 14.51 9.59 -22.66
CA MET A 382 14.85 8.30 -23.31
C MET A 382 16.27 7.82 -22.98
N HIS A 383 17.16 8.72 -22.59
CA HIS A 383 18.59 8.45 -22.35
C HIS A 383 18.97 8.50 -20.87
N LYS A 384 18.10 9.00 -20.00
CA LYS A 384 18.36 9.07 -18.57
C LYS A 384 17.93 7.77 -17.87
N ARG A 385 18.72 7.32 -16.90
CA ARG A 385 18.28 6.27 -15.96
C ARG A 385 17.15 6.85 -15.11
N GLY A 386 15.92 6.44 -15.37
CA GLY A 386 14.73 6.88 -14.67
C GLY A 386 13.94 5.71 -14.10
N ARG A 387 13.08 6.00 -13.16
CA ARG A 387 12.09 5.06 -12.65
C ARG A 387 10.76 5.33 -13.37
N ALA A 388 10.34 4.36 -14.19
CA ALA A 388 9.05 4.36 -14.86
C ALA A 388 8.07 3.47 -14.08
N LEU A 389 6.88 3.99 -13.81
CA LEU A 389 5.79 3.28 -13.14
C LEU A 389 4.51 3.45 -13.94
N LYS A 390 3.68 2.41 -14.00
CA LYS A 390 2.34 2.43 -14.59
C LYS A 390 1.29 1.98 -13.57
N LEU A 391 0.04 2.43 -13.76
CA LEU A 391 -1.13 1.93 -13.05
C LEU A 391 -1.86 0.89 -13.90
N VAL A 392 -2.09 -0.28 -13.31
CA VAL A 392 -2.78 -1.41 -13.96
C VAL A 392 -4.24 -1.54 -13.53
#